data_479b67ff0239c06b0217a6ec4ea7ddfa
#
_entry.id   479b67ff0239c06b0217a6ec4ea7ddfa
#
_cell.length_a   1.000
_cell.length_b   1.000
_cell.length_c   1.000
_cell.angle_alpha   90.00
_cell.angle_beta   90.00
_cell.angle_gamma   90.00
#
_symmetry.space_group_name_H-M   'P 1'
#
loop_
_entity.id
_entity.type
_entity.pdbx_description
1 polymer ?
#
loop_
_entity_poly.entity_id
_entity_poly.type
_entity_poly.pdbx_seq_one_letter_code
_entity_poly.pdbx_strand_id
1 'polypeptide(L)'
;MKIAGMASNRGRNLRNIADRAPGGAEVSVVLTNDADAPVLDAMGKRGVATEVVERDEGEAREAHEKRVLDALADHEFDVVCLDGYMRVLTDTFLDAAPTTLNVHPSLLPSFPGNDAHRRVLDAGVRQTGCTVHVVTEEVDGGPIVTQEAVPVYEGDDTDDLKERVLYEAEFAAYPRAVKWFAEGRVTVDPDAHEVHVDGDDAGGDGDGGRFPSRRTTSEDRVRELRYGENPHQDAALYADTTCDEANVVAAEQLNEGAKKLSYNNYNDADGALNLVKEFDEPAAAVIKHTNPAGCATADTLAEAYADALSTDAKSAFGGIVALNRECDAETAELIVDSFKEVVVAPGYTDDALAVLFGKDNLRVLDVGDEETFAQRPETLTEKPVVGGRLVQERDLQAPERDDLEVVTERAPTDGEIETMLFAWRVLKHVKSNGILFATGTETVGVGMGQVSRVDAVTLAAMKAEKDAEGKSAEGAVMASDAFFPFPDGIEEAAEAGIEAVIQPGGSVNDDDVIAAADEHDMAMVFTGDRAFRHD
;
A
#
# COMPACT_ATOMS: atom_id res chain seq x y z
N MET A 1 8.14 -29.26 13.47
CA MET A 1 7.85 -30.22 12.38
C MET A 1 9.14 -30.51 11.64
N LYS A 2 9.43 -31.79 11.39
CA LYS A 2 10.61 -32.24 10.65
C LYS A 2 10.22 -32.64 9.23
N ILE A 3 11.08 -32.36 8.27
CA ILE A 3 10.84 -32.56 6.83
C ILE A 3 11.85 -33.52 6.25
N ALA A 4 11.38 -34.53 5.52
CA ALA A 4 12.20 -35.28 4.57
C ALA A 4 12.08 -34.64 3.18
N GLY A 5 13.17 -34.10 2.64
CA GLY A 5 13.22 -33.56 1.29
C GLY A 5 13.58 -34.62 0.27
N MET A 6 12.95 -34.61 -0.92
CA MET A 6 13.36 -35.49 -2.03
C MET A 6 13.59 -34.65 -3.29
N ALA A 7 14.77 -34.76 -3.91
CA ALA A 7 15.12 -34.00 -5.11
C ALA A 7 16.03 -34.80 -6.04
N SER A 8 15.85 -34.65 -7.37
CA SER A 8 16.76 -35.25 -8.38
C SER A 8 17.75 -34.23 -8.96
N ASN A 9 17.77 -32.99 -8.46
CA ASN A 9 18.50 -31.88 -9.07
C ASN A 9 19.10 -30.93 -8.01
N ARG A 10 18.97 -29.60 -8.20
CA ARG A 10 19.54 -28.57 -7.31
C ARG A 10 18.83 -28.40 -5.97
N GLY A 11 17.59 -28.87 -5.81
CA GLY A 11 16.80 -28.75 -4.60
C GLY A 11 16.67 -27.30 -4.11
N ARG A 12 16.32 -26.36 -5.01
CA ARG A 12 16.31 -24.92 -4.69
C ARG A 12 15.24 -24.57 -3.67
N ASN A 13 14.07 -25.19 -3.77
CA ASN A 13 12.98 -25.00 -2.82
C ASN A 13 13.30 -25.58 -1.45
N LEU A 14 13.88 -26.78 -1.40
CA LEU A 14 14.32 -27.39 -0.13
C LEU A 14 15.39 -26.53 0.57
N ARG A 15 16.31 -25.95 -0.19
CA ARG A 15 17.29 -24.98 0.34
C ARG A 15 16.61 -23.75 0.91
N ASN A 16 15.65 -23.16 0.20
CA ASN A 16 14.90 -21.99 0.65
C ASN A 16 14.09 -22.31 1.93
N ILE A 17 13.49 -23.51 2.02
CA ILE A 17 12.79 -23.98 3.23
C ILE A 17 13.79 -24.14 4.39
N ALA A 18 14.95 -24.78 4.16
CA ALA A 18 15.97 -24.96 5.19
C ALA A 18 16.51 -23.63 5.72
N ASP A 19 16.75 -22.66 4.83
CA ASP A 19 17.27 -21.33 5.19
C ASP A 19 16.24 -20.48 5.95
N ARG A 20 14.94 -20.62 5.65
CA ARG A 20 13.84 -19.86 6.26
C ARG A 20 13.24 -20.48 7.50
N ALA A 21 13.32 -21.81 7.66
CA ALA A 21 12.69 -22.57 8.72
C ALA A 21 11.21 -22.13 9.00
N PRO A 22 10.31 -22.16 7.98
CA PRO A 22 8.97 -21.59 8.10
C PRO A 22 8.16 -22.30 9.18
N GLY A 23 7.58 -21.53 10.12
CA GLY A 23 6.84 -22.07 11.27
C GLY A 23 7.71 -22.92 12.23
N GLY A 24 9.05 -22.75 12.20
CA GLY A 24 9.98 -23.58 12.95
C GLY A 24 10.17 -24.98 12.37
N ALA A 25 9.82 -25.19 11.10
CA ALA A 25 10.08 -26.45 10.40
C ALA A 25 11.58 -26.65 10.11
N GLU A 26 12.05 -27.86 10.23
CA GLU A 26 13.45 -28.25 10.03
C GLU A 26 13.54 -29.33 8.95
N VAL A 27 14.41 -29.14 7.97
CA VAL A 27 14.76 -30.20 6.99
C VAL A 27 15.73 -31.15 7.67
N SER A 28 15.25 -32.34 8.06
CA SER A 28 16.05 -33.33 8.81
C SER A 28 16.91 -34.21 7.91
N VAL A 29 16.39 -34.53 6.71
CA VAL A 29 17.08 -35.35 5.72
C VAL A 29 16.71 -34.91 4.30
N VAL A 30 17.64 -35.03 3.36
CA VAL A 30 17.35 -34.92 1.93
C VAL A 30 17.82 -36.16 1.20
N LEU A 31 16.90 -36.81 0.50
CA LEU A 31 17.16 -37.97 -0.34
C LEU A 31 17.19 -37.59 -1.82
N THR A 32 18.13 -38.17 -2.54
CA THR A 32 18.18 -38.06 -4.02
C THR A 32 18.31 -39.44 -4.67
N ASN A 33 17.86 -39.53 -5.91
CA ASN A 33 18.03 -40.70 -6.77
C ASN A 33 19.17 -40.53 -7.78
N ASP A 34 20.06 -39.55 -7.57
CA ASP A 34 21.22 -39.23 -8.41
C ASP A 34 22.41 -38.87 -7.52
N ALA A 35 23.43 -39.68 -7.54
CA ALA A 35 24.66 -39.51 -6.74
C ALA A 35 25.42 -38.21 -7.07
N ASP A 36 25.21 -37.64 -8.26
CA ASP A 36 25.85 -36.41 -8.70
C ASP A 36 24.94 -35.17 -8.51
N ALA A 37 23.76 -35.33 -7.89
CA ALA A 37 22.80 -34.22 -7.70
C ALA A 37 23.39 -33.09 -6.84
N PRO A 38 23.39 -31.84 -7.32
CA PRO A 38 23.94 -30.69 -6.59
C PRO A 38 23.31 -30.42 -5.23
N VAL A 39 22.09 -30.94 -4.98
CA VAL A 39 21.40 -30.82 -3.69
C VAL A 39 22.22 -31.43 -2.54
N LEU A 40 22.95 -32.50 -2.79
CA LEU A 40 23.79 -33.18 -1.77
C LEU A 40 24.81 -32.22 -1.13
N ASP A 41 25.62 -31.56 -1.96
CA ASP A 41 26.60 -30.57 -1.48
C ASP A 41 25.94 -29.38 -0.81
N ALA A 42 24.82 -28.90 -1.38
CA ALA A 42 24.12 -27.76 -0.86
C ALA A 42 23.50 -27.99 0.52
N MET A 43 22.95 -29.19 0.77
CA MET A 43 22.31 -29.54 2.03
C MET A 43 23.35 -30.01 3.05
N GLY A 44 24.41 -30.72 2.63
CA GLY A 44 25.52 -31.06 3.48
C GLY A 44 26.24 -29.84 4.10
N LYS A 45 26.39 -28.74 3.34
CA LYS A 45 26.92 -27.46 3.86
C LYS A 45 26.02 -26.82 4.94
N ARG A 46 24.76 -27.19 5.01
CA ARG A 46 23.78 -26.76 6.02
C ARG A 46 23.68 -27.72 7.22
N GLY A 47 24.48 -28.81 7.19
CA GLY A 47 24.44 -29.84 8.22
C GLY A 47 23.24 -30.76 8.15
N VAL A 48 22.46 -30.72 7.04
CA VAL A 48 21.35 -31.61 6.80
C VAL A 48 21.83 -32.96 6.35
N ALA A 49 21.30 -34.05 6.93
CA ALA A 49 21.59 -35.39 6.50
C ALA A 49 21.22 -35.64 5.03
N THR A 50 22.03 -36.42 4.31
CA THR A 50 21.75 -36.69 2.90
C THR A 50 21.82 -38.19 2.63
N GLU A 51 20.86 -38.69 1.86
CA GLU A 51 20.76 -40.09 1.44
C GLU A 51 20.77 -40.18 -0.09
N VAL A 52 21.35 -41.23 -0.62
CA VAL A 52 21.38 -41.51 -2.06
C VAL A 52 20.82 -42.90 -2.32
N VAL A 53 19.73 -42.97 -3.07
CA VAL A 53 19.09 -44.23 -3.46
C VAL A 53 18.85 -44.23 -4.96
N GLU A 54 19.85 -44.64 -5.72
CA GLU A 54 19.74 -44.80 -7.17
C GLU A 54 18.89 -46.01 -7.52
N ARG A 55 18.12 -45.90 -8.63
CA ARG A 55 17.36 -47.02 -9.14
C ARG A 55 18.22 -47.91 -10.01
N ASP A 56 18.27 -49.20 -9.70
CA ASP A 56 19.00 -50.19 -10.49
C ASP A 56 18.35 -50.41 -11.87
N GLU A 57 19.15 -50.80 -12.85
CA GLU A 57 18.68 -51.07 -14.18
C GLU A 57 17.68 -52.24 -14.17
N GLY A 58 16.45 -51.98 -14.66
CA GLY A 58 15.35 -52.96 -14.67
C GLY A 58 14.63 -53.17 -13.33
N GLU A 59 14.99 -52.44 -12.28
CA GLU A 59 14.30 -52.50 -10.99
C GLU A 59 12.84 -52.02 -11.10
N ALA A 60 11.90 -52.76 -10.47
CA ALA A 60 10.52 -52.32 -10.34
C ALA A 60 10.41 -51.05 -9.47
N ARG A 61 9.42 -50.19 -9.74
CA ARG A 61 9.22 -48.94 -8.96
C ARG A 61 9.04 -49.22 -7.48
N GLU A 62 8.19 -50.15 -7.15
CA GLU A 62 7.86 -50.56 -5.78
C GLU A 62 9.05 -51.13 -5.03
N ALA A 63 9.99 -51.80 -5.72
CA ALA A 63 11.22 -52.28 -5.12
C ALA A 63 12.18 -51.14 -4.78
N HIS A 64 12.33 -50.18 -5.68
CA HIS A 64 13.10 -48.96 -5.45
C HIS A 64 12.50 -48.13 -4.30
N GLU A 65 11.17 -47.92 -4.27
CA GLU A 65 10.48 -47.18 -3.23
C GLU A 65 10.64 -47.79 -1.85
N LYS A 66 10.68 -49.10 -1.73
CA LYS A 66 11.01 -49.78 -0.47
C LYS A 66 12.41 -49.43 0.03
N ARG A 67 13.42 -49.39 -0.86
CA ARG A 67 14.76 -48.94 -0.51
C ARG A 67 14.83 -47.47 -0.10
N VAL A 68 13.99 -46.62 -0.76
CA VAL A 68 13.84 -45.22 -0.38
C VAL A 68 13.23 -45.10 1.02
N LEU A 69 12.20 -45.87 1.33
CA LEU A 69 11.56 -45.91 2.65
C LEU A 69 12.55 -46.45 3.72
N ASP A 70 13.30 -47.51 3.38
CA ASP A 70 14.30 -48.08 4.29
C ASP A 70 15.42 -47.04 4.63
N ALA A 71 15.88 -46.29 3.63
CA ALA A 71 16.85 -45.22 3.84
C ALA A 71 16.31 -44.06 4.68
N LEU A 72 15.04 -43.72 4.53
CA LEU A 72 14.39 -42.69 5.33
C LEU A 72 14.00 -43.15 6.75
N ALA A 73 13.90 -44.45 7.00
CA ALA A 73 13.48 -45.01 8.29
C ALA A 73 14.42 -44.66 9.47
N ASP A 74 15.68 -44.37 9.17
CA ASP A 74 16.68 -43.95 10.17
C ASP A 74 16.57 -42.46 10.58
N HIS A 75 15.63 -41.71 9.94
CA HIS A 75 15.41 -40.30 10.16
C HIS A 75 14.00 -40.02 10.68
N GLU A 76 13.85 -39.01 11.54
CA GLU A 76 12.54 -38.55 11.99
C GLU A 76 12.03 -37.46 11.05
N PHE A 77 10.80 -37.62 10.56
CA PHE A 77 10.12 -36.60 9.75
C PHE A 77 8.58 -36.75 9.83
N ASP A 78 7.89 -35.63 9.72
CA ASP A 78 6.45 -35.52 9.83
C ASP A 78 5.78 -35.31 8.46
N VAL A 79 6.54 -34.85 7.47
CA VAL A 79 6.07 -34.55 6.10
C VAL A 79 7.20 -34.80 5.11
N VAL A 80 6.84 -35.19 3.88
CA VAL A 80 7.76 -35.30 2.76
C VAL A 80 7.56 -34.12 1.82
N CYS A 81 8.66 -33.47 1.37
CA CYS A 81 8.63 -32.36 0.43
C CYS A 81 9.43 -32.72 -0.85
N LEU A 82 8.74 -32.77 -1.98
CA LEU A 82 9.38 -32.98 -3.28
C LEU A 82 9.81 -31.66 -3.92
N ASP A 83 11.02 -31.61 -4.46
CA ASP A 83 11.56 -30.49 -5.21
C ASP A 83 12.23 -30.98 -6.50
N GLY A 84 11.42 -31.20 -7.51
CA GLY A 84 11.88 -31.76 -8.78
C GLY A 84 12.42 -33.20 -8.61
N TYR A 85 11.79 -33.99 -7.78
CA TYR A 85 12.02 -35.44 -7.70
C TYR A 85 11.40 -36.14 -8.91
N MET A 86 12.24 -36.43 -9.90
CA MET A 86 11.81 -36.89 -11.24
C MET A 86 11.39 -38.36 -11.26
N ARG A 87 10.57 -38.78 -10.31
CA ARG A 87 9.98 -40.10 -10.21
C ARG A 87 8.50 -40.02 -9.82
N VAL A 88 7.67 -40.85 -10.45
CA VAL A 88 6.29 -41.03 -10.02
C VAL A 88 6.27 -42.01 -8.86
N LEU A 89 5.68 -41.61 -7.75
CA LEU A 89 5.50 -42.40 -6.56
C LEU A 89 4.25 -43.28 -6.68
N THR A 90 4.31 -44.50 -6.16
CA THR A 90 3.16 -45.45 -6.12
C THR A 90 2.60 -45.54 -4.70
N ASP A 91 1.46 -46.24 -4.54
CA ASP A 91 0.88 -46.52 -3.22
C ASP A 91 1.88 -47.18 -2.27
N THR A 92 2.88 -47.92 -2.78
CA THR A 92 3.93 -48.48 -1.94
C THR A 92 4.65 -47.42 -1.10
N PHE A 93 4.89 -46.24 -1.67
CA PHE A 93 5.50 -45.12 -0.96
C PHE A 93 4.46 -44.28 -0.24
N LEU A 94 3.38 -43.93 -0.92
CA LEU A 94 2.36 -42.98 -0.44
C LEU A 94 1.61 -43.47 0.77
N ASP A 95 1.32 -44.79 0.87
CA ASP A 95 0.65 -45.38 2.03
C ASP A 95 1.58 -45.54 3.24
N ALA A 96 2.88 -45.66 3.02
CA ALA A 96 3.87 -45.86 4.10
C ALA A 96 4.47 -44.54 4.61
N ALA A 97 4.53 -43.50 3.78
CA ALA A 97 5.06 -42.19 4.15
C ALA A 97 3.98 -41.29 4.75
N PRO A 98 4.35 -40.29 5.57
CA PRO A 98 3.40 -39.22 5.93
C PRO A 98 3.04 -38.38 4.69
N THR A 99 2.13 -37.39 4.89
CA THR A 99 1.71 -36.51 3.81
C THR A 99 2.90 -36.04 2.98
N THR A 100 2.79 -36.27 1.66
CA THR A 100 3.83 -35.88 0.71
C THR A 100 3.36 -34.68 -0.11
N LEU A 101 4.15 -33.62 -0.12
CA LEU A 101 3.89 -32.38 -0.85
C LEU A 101 4.77 -32.28 -2.08
N ASN A 102 4.23 -31.74 -3.17
CA ASN A 102 4.99 -31.38 -4.36
C ASN A 102 4.72 -29.92 -4.73
N VAL A 103 5.70 -29.25 -5.31
CA VAL A 103 5.54 -27.98 -5.98
C VAL A 103 5.60 -28.20 -7.49
N HIS A 104 4.53 -27.86 -8.20
CA HIS A 104 4.43 -27.94 -9.64
C HIS A 104 4.47 -26.54 -10.26
N PRO A 105 5.28 -26.28 -11.30
CA PRO A 105 5.53 -24.93 -11.83
C PRO A 105 4.45 -24.47 -12.82
N SER A 106 3.19 -24.64 -12.46
CA SER A 106 2.02 -24.06 -13.13
C SER A 106 0.85 -23.94 -12.18
N LEU A 107 -0.18 -23.21 -12.58
CA LEU A 107 -1.45 -23.12 -11.86
C LEU A 107 -2.32 -24.33 -12.24
N LEU A 108 -2.18 -25.43 -11.48
CA LEU A 108 -3.02 -26.62 -11.68
C LEU A 108 -4.52 -26.28 -11.56
N PRO A 109 -5.38 -26.91 -12.34
CA PRO A 109 -5.15 -28.09 -13.21
C PRO A 109 -4.55 -27.78 -14.57
N SER A 110 -4.13 -26.55 -14.85
CA SER A 110 -3.51 -26.19 -16.13
C SER A 110 -2.07 -26.68 -16.21
N PHE A 111 -1.68 -27.25 -17.36
CA PHE A 111 -0.31 -27.67 -17.68
C PHE A 111 0.31 -28.69 -16.71
N PRO A 112 -0.37 -29.80 -16.33
CA PRO A 112 0.21 -30.83 -15.49
C PRO A 112 1.33 -31.57 -16.23
N GLY A 113 2.23 -32.25 -15.49
CA GLY A 113 3.33 -33.05 -16.04
C GLY A 113 4.53 -32.24 -16.49
N ASN A 114 5.33 -32.82 -17.36
CA ASN A 114 6.60 -32.25 -17.76
C ASN A 114 6.47 -31.03 -18.69
N ASP A 115 7.56 -30.24 -18.77
CA ASP A 115 7.70 -29.08 -19.66
C ASP A 115 6.64 -27.98 -19.45
N ALA A 116 6.14 -27.80 -18.23
CA ALA A 116 5.08 -26.85 -17.92
C ALA A 116 5.38 -25.43 -18.43
N HIS A 117 6.57 -24.88 -18.18
CA HIS A 117 6.94 -23.52 -18.62
C HIS A 117 6.85 -23.36 -20.15
N ARG A 118 7.37 -24.32 -20.92
CA ARG A 118 7.27 -24.28 -22.38
C ARG A 118 5.83 -24.33 -22.84
N ARG A 119 5.02 -25.21 -22.24
CA ARG A 119 3.59 -25.35 -22.60
C ARG A 119 2.80 -24.10 -22.25
N VAL A 120 3.15 -23.41 -21.17
CA VAL A 120 2.60 -22.11 -20.80
C VAL A 120 2.89 -21.07 -21.87
N LEU A 121 4.15 -20.97 -22.33
CA LEU A 121 4.56 -20.04 -23.40
C LEU A 121 3.88 -20.37 -24.73
N ASP A 122 3.85 -21.64 -25.09
CA ASP A 122 3.21 -22.13 -26.35
C ASP A 122 1.69 -21.83 -26.34
N ALA A 123 1.04 -21.83 -25.17
CA ALA A 123 -0.39 -21.52 -25.03
C ALA A 123 -0.71 -20.01 -25.04
N GLY A 124 0.30 -19.14 -24.89
CA GLY A 124 0.12 -17.70 -24.92
C GLY A 124 -0.71 -17.14 -23.77
N VAL A 125 -0.73 -17.81 -22.61
CA VAL A 125 -1.41 -17.30 -21.42
C VAL A 125 -0.65 -16.10 -20.85
N ARG A 126 -1.35 -15.20 -20.18
CA ARG A 126 -0.76 -13.98 -19.61
C ARG A 126 -0.37 -14.13 -18.14
N GLN A 127 -0.84 -15.20 -17.48
CA GLN A 127 -0.48 -15.54 -16.11
C GLN A 127 -0.19 -17.03 -16.00
N THR A 128 0.77 -17.36 -15.16
CA THR A 128 1.09 -18.72 -14.72
C THR A 128 1.49 -18.67 -13.25
N GLY A 129 2.26 -19.60 -12.74
CA GLY A 129 2.73 -19.60 -11.36
C GLY A 129 3.15 -20.98 -10.90
N CYS A 130 2.89 -21.27 -9.64
CA CYS A 130 3.11 -22.59 -9.10
C CYS A 130 1.92 -23.08 -8.26
N THR A 131 1.86 -24.39 -8.08
CA THR A 131 0.89 -25.08 -7.22
C THR A 131 1.64 -25.97 -6.25
N VAL A 132 1.41 -25.79 -4.94
CA VAL A 132 1.77 -26.76 -3.92
C VAL A 132 0.56 -27.65 -3.69
N HIS A 133 0.72 -28.96 -3.86
CA HIS A 133 -0.35 -29.92 -3.73
C HIS A 133 0.11 -31.18 -2.97
N VAL A 134 -0.84 -31.91 -2.44
CA VAL A 134 -0.60 -33.25 -1.86
C VAL A 134 -0.36 -34.22 -3.02
N VAL A 135 0.64 -35.07 -2.91
CA VAL A 135 0.96 -36.06 -3.95
C VAL A 135 0.01 -37.26 -3.82
N THR A 136 -0.53 -37.68 -4.95
CA THR A 136 -1.36 -38.89 -5.10
C THR A 136 -0.80 -39.74 -6.25
N GLU A 137 -1.40 -40.89 -6.55
CA GLU A 137 -1.03 -41.71 -7.70
C GLU A 137 -1.19 -40.98 -9.04
N GLU A 138 -2.16 -40.06 -9.13
CA GLU A 138 -2.36 -39.24 -10.31
C GLU A 138 -1.29 -38.13 -10.37
N VAL A 139 -0.53 -38.09 -11.45
CA VAL A 139 0.53 -37.09 -11.62
C VAL A 139 -0.07 -35.69 -11.63
N ASP A 140 0.37 -34.86 -10.68
CA ASP A 140 -0.09 -33.48 -10.45
C ASP A 140 -1.62 -33.35 -10.27
N GLY A 141 -2.28 -34.47 -9.91
CA GLY A 141 -3.72 -34.55 -9.73
C GLY A 141 -4.18 -34.44 -8.27
N GLY A 142 -3.30 -34.35 -7.30
CA GLY A 142 -3.67 -34.33 -5.86
C GLY A 142 -4.25 -33.00 -5.38
N PRO A 143 -4.86 -33.00 -4.16
CA PRO A 143 -5.51 -31.83 -3.59
C PRO A 143 -4.57 -30.63 -3.46
N ILE A 144 -5.05 -29.45 -3.87
CA ILE A 144 -4.25 -28.21 -3.87
C ILE A 144 -4.18 -27.62 -2.46
N VAL A 145 -2.96 -27.36 -1.97
CA VAL A 145 -2.71 -26.68 -0.69
C VAL A 145 -2.69 -25.17 -0.87
N THR A 146 -1.94 -24.68 -1.85
CA THR A 146 -1.86 -23.26 -2.18
C THR A 146 -1.30 -23.04 -3.58
N GLN A 147 -1.60 -21.87 -4.14
CA GLN A 147 -1.08 -21.43 -5.43
C GLN A 147 -0.53 -20.02 -5.31
N GLU A 148 0.43 -19.70 -6.18
CA GLU A 148 0.96 -18.35 -6.35
C GLU A 148 1.08 -18.05 -7.84
N ALA A 149 0.58 -16.88 -8.26
CA ALA A 149 0.55 -16.48 -9.65
C ALA A 149 1.67 -15.49 -9.98
N VAL A 150 2.19 -15.57 -11.20
CA VAL A 150 3.15 -14.63 -11.77
C VAL A 150 2.76 -14.27 -13.21
N PRO A 151 3.10 -13.05 -13.69
CA PRO A 151 2.84 -12.66 -15.07
C PRO A 151 3.73 -13.43 -16.05
N VAL A 152 3.23 -13.58 -17.29
CA VAL A 152 3.99 -14.02 -18.46
C VAL A 152 4.15 -12.82 -19.38
N TYR A 153 5.38 -12.37 -19.60
CA TYR A 153 5.67 -11.20 -20.41
C TYR A 153 5.85 -11.57 -21.89
N GLU A 154 5.61 -10.60 -22.75
CA GLU A 154 5.90 -10.74 -24.18
C GLU A 154 7.42 -10.81 -24.39
N GLY A 155 7.86 -11.87 -25.06
CA GLY A 155 9.28 -12.11 -25.28
C GLY A 155 9.98 -12.98 -24.25
N ASP A 156 9.27 -13.43 -23.20
CA ASP A 156 9.83 -14.43 -22.26
C ASP A 156 10.26 -15.68 -23.00
N ASP A 157 11.43 -16.18 -22.67
CA ASP A 157 11.82 -17.54 -22.99
C ASP A 157 11.56 -18.51 -21.80
N THR A 158 11.89 -19.79 -22.01
CA THR A 158 11.64 -20.81 -20.98
C THR A 158 12.49 -20.58 -19.72
N ASP A 159 13.68 -20.02 -19.85
CA ASP A 159 14.57 -19.78 -18.72
C ASP A 159 14.11 -18.54 -17.94
N ASP A 160 13.69 -17.47 -18.61
CA ASP A 160 13.09 -16.29 -17.99
C ASP A 160 11.88 -16.65 -17.12
N LEU A 161 10.94 -17.40 -17.73
CA LEU A 161 9.73 -17.81 -17.02
C LEU A 161 10.03 -18.77 -15.87
N LYS A 162 10.99 -19.67 -16.03
CA LYS A 162 11.41 -20.61 -14.99
C LYS A 162 12.02 -19.89 -13.78
N GLU A 163 12.85 -18.87 -14.01
CA GLU A 163 13.43 -18.09 -12.91
C GLU A 163 12.35 -17.28 -12.20
N ARG A 164 11.44 -16.65 -12.93
CA ARG A 164 10.32 -15.90 -12.35
C ARG A 164 9.42 -16.79 -11.50
N VAL A 165 8.97 -17.94 -12.04
CA VAL A 165 8.13 -18.88 -11.28
C VAL A 165 8.84 -19.37 -10.03
N LEU A 166 10.14 -19.69 -10.11
CA LEU A 166 10.90 -20.14 -8.96
C LEU A 166 11.01 -19.06 -7.87
N TYR A 167 11.47 -17.85 -8.23
CA TYR A 167 11.80 -16.83 -7.23
C TYR A 167 10.57 -16.05 -6.72
N GLU A 168 9.58 -15.83 -7.58
CA GLU A 168 8.42 -15.02 -7.23
C GLU A 168 7.22 -15.87 -6.77
N ALA A 169 7.06 -17.11 -7.29
CA ALA A 169 5.95 -17.97 -6.91
C ALA A 169 6.37 -19.11 -5.96
N GLU A 170 7.29 -20.00 -6.36
CA GLU A 170 7.62 -21.20 -5.57
C GLU A 170 8.24 -20.83 -4.22
N PHE A 171 9.15 -19.84 -4.19
CA PHE A 171 9.80 -19.36 -2.95
C PHE A 171 8.84 -18.63 -2.00
N ALA A 172 7.63 -18.32 -2.44
CA ALA A 172 6.56 -17.82 -1.59
C ALA A 172 5.59 -18.95 -1.18
N ALA A 173 5.09 -19.72 -2.15
CA ALA A 173 4.06 -20.72 -1.94
C ALA A 173 4.53 -21.93 -1.13
N TYR A 174 5.71 -22.47 -1.42
CA TYR A 174 6.16 -23.69 -0.74
C TYR A 174 6.48 -23.45 0.75
N PRO A 175 7.26 -22.41 1.13
CA PRO A 175 7.42 -22.09 2.55
C PRO A 175 6.12 -21.77 3.26
N ARG A 176 5.15 -21.14 2.59
CA ARG A 176 3.81 -20.87 3.13
C ARG A 176 3.06 -22.17 3.45
N ALA A 177 3.03 -23.12 2.52
CA ALA A 177 2.43 -24.42 2.75
C ALA A 177 3.11 -25.15 3.92
N VAL A 178 4.43 -25.23 3.94
CA VAL A 178 5.22 -25.84 5.02
C VAL A 178 4.92 -25.19 6.37
N LYS A 179 4.81 -23.85 6.41
CA LYS A 179 4.43 -23.11 7.62
C LYS A 179 3.06 -23.53 8.14
N TRP A 180 2.06 -23.62 7.27
CA TRP A 180 0.71 -24.04 7.66
C TRP A 180 0.67 -25.46 8.21
N PHE A 181 1.43 -26.39 7.63
CA PHE A 181 1.57 -27.74 8.18
C PHE A 181 2.29 -27.73 9.54
N ALA A 182 3.36 -26.95 9.69
CA ALA A 182 4.10 -26.83 10.95
C ALA A 182 3.25 -26.23 12.08
N GLU A 183 2.33 -25.34 11.75
CA GLU A 183 1.38 -24.72 12.68
C GLU A 183 0.13 -25.57 12.95
N GLY A 184 0.01 -26.73 12.30
CA GLY A 184 -1.15 -27.63 12.44
C GLY A 184 -2.45 -27.07 11.86
N ARG A 185 -2.38 -26.14 10.91
CA ARG A 185 -3.51 -25.47 10.28
C ARG A 185 -4.11 -26.23 9.10
N VAL A 186 -3.44 -27.27 8.62
CA VAL A 186 -3.86 -27.99 7.41
C VAL A 186 -4.52 -29.31 7.77
N THR A 187 -5.72 -29.51 7.27
CA THR A 187 -6.41 -30.80 7.26
C THR A 187 -6.56 -31.26 5.81
N VAL A 188 -6.09 -32.48 5.52
CA VAL A 188 -6.23 -33.11 4.20
C VAL A 188 -7.32 -34.15 4.29
N ASP A 189 -8.32 -34.06 3.41
CA ASP A 189 -9.33 -35.10 3.19
C ASP A 189 -9.04 -35.77 1.84
N PRO A 190 -8.38 -36.94 1.83
CA PRO A 190 -8.05 -37.64 0.59
C PRO A 190 -9.28 -38.17 -0.13
N ASP A 191 -10.34 -38.55 0.60
CA ASP A 191 -11.57 -39.13 0.05
C ASP A 191 -12.41 -38.06 -0.66
N ALA A 192 -12.47 -36.87 -0.10
CA ALA A 192 -13.13 -35.72 -0.70
C ALA A 192 -12.25 -34.99 -1.76
N HIS A 193 -10.97 -35.33 -1.82
CA HIS A 193 -9.98 -34.63 -2.65
C HIS A 193 -9.87 -33.13 -2.29
N GLU A 194 -9.90 -32.82 -1.00
CA GLU A 194 -9.92 -31.47 -0.47
C GLU A 194 -8.80 -31.22 0.55
N VAL A 195 -8.34 -30.00 0.59
CA VAL A 195 -7.46 -29.46 1.65
C VAL A 195 -8.18 -28.30 2.30
N HIS A 196 -8.32 -28.38 3.62
CA HIS A 196 -8.82 -27.28 4.44
C HIS A 196 -7.65 -26.63 5.18
N VAL A 197 -7.58 -25.30 5.17
CA VAL A 197 -6.57 -24.51 5.87
C VAL A 197 -7.27 -23.59 6.87
N ASP A 198 -7.07 -23.81 8.15
CA ASP A 198 -7.66 -22.98 9.20
C ASP A 198 -7.28 -21.50 9.03
N GLY A 199 -8.30 -20.64 9.03
CA GLY A 199 -8.13 -19.19 8.81
C GLY A 199 -8.00 -18.77 7.35
N ASP A 200 -8.26 -19.69 6.39
CA ASP A 200 -8.38 -19.37 4.95
C ASP A 200 -9.87 -19.30 4.51
N ASP A 201 -10.80 -19.30 5.48
CA ASP A 201 -12.22 -19.17 5.23
C ASP A 201 -12.56 -17.78 4.70
N ALA A 202 -13.49 -17.74 3.74
CA ALA A 202 -13.98 -16.49 3.14
C ALA A 202 -14.86 -15.71 4.15
N GLY A 203 -14.24 -15.13 5.16
CA GLY A 203 -14.88 -14.29 6.17
C GLY A 203 -15.31 -15.09 7.39
N GLY A 204 -14.67 -14.86 8.53
CA GLY A 204 -15.15 -15.33 9.83
C GLY A 204 -16.60 -14.90 10.05
N ASP A 205 -17.37 -15.77 10.66
CA ASP A 205 -18.68 -15.53 11.25
C ASP A 205 -19.87 -15.16 10.34
N GLY A 206 -19.86 -15.50 9.05
CA GLY A 206 -21.10 -15.52 8.22
C GLY A 206 -21.70 -14.16 7.85
N ASP A 207 -21.06 -13.07 8.19
CA ASP A 207 -21.38 -11.71 7.71
C ASP A 207 -20.28 -11.32 6.70
N GLY A 208 -20.49 -11.58 5.41
CA GLY A 208 -19.51 -11.41 4.32
C GLY A 208 -18.64 -10.19 4.48
N GLY A 209 -17.55 -10.33 5.22
CA GLY A 209 -16.67 -9.23 5.62
C GLY A 209 -16.19 -8.44 4.42
N ARG A 210 -16.15 -7.12 4.53
CA ARG A 210 -15.70 -6.20 3.47
C ARG A 210 -14.30 -6.51 2.95
N PHE A 211 -13.47 -7.16 3.78
CA PHE A 211 -12.10 -7.55 3.41
C PHE A 211 -12.04 -9.06 3.17
N PRO A 212 -11.64 -9.51 1.95
CA PRO A 212 -11.52 -10.93 1.65
C PRO A 212 -10.38 -11.57 2.46
N SER A 213 -10.51 -12.87 2.75
CA SER A 213 -9.49 -13.66 3.47
C SER A 213 -8.12 -13.65 2.76
N ARG A 214 -8.13 -13.51 1.44
CA ARG A 214 -6.92 -13.42 0.60
C ARG A 214 -7.11 -12.35 -0.47
N ARG A 215 -6.10 -11.48 -0.63
CA ARG A 215 -6.07 -10.45 -1.66
C ARG A 215 -4.99 -10.77 -2.68
N THR A 216 -5.34 -10.59 -3.95
CA THR A 216 -4.41 -10.60 -5.07
C THR A 216 -4.54 -9.26 -5.76
N THR A 217 -3.44 -8.53 -5.92
CA THR A 217 -3.37 -7.26 -6.65
C THR A 217 -2.62 -7.49 -7.95
N SER A 218 -3.06 -6.82 -9.02
CA SER A 218 -2.39 -6.84 -10.32
C SER A 218 -2.08 -5.41 -10.71
N GLU A 219 -0.80 -5.10 -10.85
CA GLU A 219 -0.31 -3.77 -11.17
C GLU A 219 0.74 -3.87 -12.27
N ASP A 220 0.67 -2.98 -13.25
CA ASP A 220 1.63 -2.92 -14.34
C ASP A 220 2.75 -1.92 -14.05
N ARG A 221 4.01 -2.32 -14.29
CA ARG A 221 5.13 -1.39 -14.15
C ARG A 221 5.09 -0.32 -15.23
N VAL A 222 4.82 0.92 -14.82
CA VAL A 222 4.83 2.09 -15.70
C VAL A 222 6.25 2.43 -16.12
N ARG A 223 7.17 2.51 -15.14
CA ARG A 223 8.58 2.85 -15.38
C ARG A 223 9.46 2.60 -14.16
N GLU A 224 10.75 2.53 -14.39
CA GLU A 224 11.75 2.73 -13.35
C GLU A 224 11.90 4.22 -13.04
N LEU A 225 12.04 4.54 -11.75
CA LEU A 225 12.32 5.89 -11.28
C LEU A 225 13.83 6.07 -11.12
N ARG A 226 14.29 7.32 -11.20
CA ARG A 226 15.72 7.62 -11.09
C ARG A 226 16.31 7.17 -9.75
N TYR A 227 15.52 7.22 -8.68
CA TYR A 227 15.78 6.74 -7.33
C TYR A 227 14.47 6.81 -6.53
N GLY A 228 14.45 6.20 -5.34
CA GLY A 228 13.32 6.26 -4.41
C GLY A 228 13.25 7.59 -3.64
N GLU A 229 12.82 7.55 -2.40
CA GLU A 229 12.79 8.74 -1.54
C GLU A 229 14.19 9.36 -1.39
N ASN A 230 15.22 8.52 -1.34
CA ASN A 230 16.62 8.92 -1.26
C ASN A 230 17.43 8.41 -2.45
N PRO A 231 18.53 9.12 -2.83
CA PRO A 231 19.31 8.83 -4.05
C PRO A 231 19.96 7.43 -4.12
N HIS A 232 20.11 6.75 -3.00
CA HIS A 232 20.72 5.41 -2.93
C HIS A 232 19.70 4.26 -3.03
N GLN A 233 18.40 4.59 -3.19
CA GLN A 233 17.31 3.62 -3.23
C GLN A 233 16.83 3.45 -4.67
N ASP A 234 16.83 2.23 -5.18
CA ASP A 234 16.18 1.91 -6.45
C ASP A 234 14.66 1.95 -6.27
N ALA A 235 13.94 2.40 -7.30
CA ALA A 235 12.49 2.52 -7.25
C ALA A 235 11.84 2.35 -8.63
N ALA A 236 10.59 1.94 -8.64
CA ALA A 236 9.75 1.86 -9.82
C ALA A 236 8.33 2.32 -9.49
N LEU A 237 7.62 2.78 -10.52
CA LEU A 237 6.21 3.13 -10.46
C LEU A 237 5.40 1.99 -11.07
N TYR A 238 4.39 1.54 -10.35
CA TYR A 238 3.38 0.60 -10.80
C TYR A 238 2.02 1.28 -10.85
N ALA A 239 1.17 0.89 -11.77
CA ALA A 239 -0.18 1.39 -11.92
C ALA A 239 -1.20 0.26 -11.74
N ASP A 240 -2.26 0.56 -11.02
CA ASP A 240 -3.52 -0.16 -11.12
C ASP A 240 -4.26 0.36 -12.36
N THR A 241 -4.32 -0.46 -13.41
CA THR A 241 -4.97 -0.08 -14.67
C THR A 241 -6.50 -0.10 -14.59
N THR A 242 -7.07 -0.49 -13.46
CA THR A 242 -8.53 -0.50 -13.21
C THR A 242 -9.01 0.74 -12.45
N CYS A 243 -8.09 1.59 -11.97
CA CYS A 243 -8.42 2.84 -11.29
C CYS A 243 -9.02 3.85 -12.28
N ASP A 244 -10.27 4.23 -12.04
CA ASP A 244 -11.01 5.22 -12.84
C ASP A 244 -10.95 6.64 -12.24
N GLU A 245 -10.46 6.79 -11.01
CA GLU A 245 -10.29 8.09 -10.36
C GLU A 245 -9.15 8.88 -11.03
N ALA A 246 -9.34 10.19 -11.24
CA ALA A 246 -8.28 11.08 -11.70
C ALA A 246 -7.07 11.00 -10.75
N ASN A 247 -5.89 10.64 -11.26
CA ASN A 247 -4.71 10.35 -10.46
C ASN A 247 -3.41 10.74 -11.15
N VAL A 248 -2.36 10.95 -10.38
CA VAL A 248 -1.04 11.38 -10.87
C VAL A 248 -0.26 10.27 -11.58
N VAL A 249 -0.63 9.00 -11.39
CA VAL A 249 0.04 7.86 -12.05
C VAL A 249 -0.33 7.81 -13.53
N ALA A 250 -1.61 8.06 -13.84
CA ALA A 250 -2.16 8.12 -15.20
C ALA A 250 -2.01 9.49 -15.85
N ALA A 251 -1.60 10.54 -15.10
CA ALA A 251 -1.50 11.90 -15.59
C ALA A 251 -0.55 12.03 -16.79
N GLU A 252 -0.96 12.83 -17.78
CA GLU A 252 -0.11 13.19 -18.91
C GLU A 252 0.83 14.36 -18.53
N GLN A 253 2.13 14.18 -18.72
CA GLN A 253 3.09 15.27 -18.60
C GLN A 253 3.18 16.02 -19.92
N LEU A 254 2.58 17.22 -20.00
CA LEU A 254 2.39 17.97 -21.23
C LEU A 254 3.67 18.60 -21.80
N ASN A 255 4.65 18.95 -20.97
CA ASN A 255 5.88 19.59 -21.42
C ASN A 255 6.94 18.55 -21.80
N GLU A 256 7.13 18.38 -23.11
CA GLU A 256 8.20 17.56 -23.68
C GLU A 256 9.57 18.12 -23.29
N GLY A 257 10.52 17.23 -22.94
CA GLY A 257 11.90 17.63 -22.58
C GLY A 257 12.10 18.02 -21.12
N ALA A 258 11.07 18.27 -20.33
CA ALA A 258 11.20 18.43 -18.89
C ALA A 258 11.60 17.11 -18.22
N LYS A 259 12.25 17.20 -17.05
CA LYS A 259 12.61 15.99 -16.26
C LYS A 259 11.34 15.23 -15.91
N LYS A 260 11.42 13.89 -15.95
CA LYS A 260 10.35 13.05 -15.45
C LYS A 260 10.18 13.22 -13.94
N LEU A 261 8.98 12.92 -13.44
CA LEU A 261 8.67 12.95 -12.02
C LEU A 261 9.61 12.03 -11.23
N SER A 262 10.03 12.48 -10.06
CA SER A 262 10.72 11.66 -9.06
C SER A 262 9.70 10.95 -8.15
N TYR A 263 10.18 10.01 -7.35
CA TYR A 263 9.40 9.36 -6.29
C TYR A 263 8.67 10.39 -5.40
N ASN A 264 9.42 11.37 -4.89
CA ASN A 264 8.86 12.43 -4.03
C ASN A 264 7.86 13.32 -4.77
N ASN A 265 8.06 13.57 -6.08
CA ASN A 265 7.07 14.33 -6.86
C ASN A 265 5.74 13.59 -6.98
N TYR A 266 5.75 12.26 -7.19
CA TYR A 266 4.51 11.48 -7.21
C TYR A 266 3.80 11.54 -5.87
N ASN A 267 4.53 11.33 -4.77
CA ASN A 267 3.97 11.34 -3.42
C ASN A 267 3.36 12.69 -3.04
N ASP A 268 4.08 13.79 -3.30
CA ASP A 268 3.58 15.14 -3.02
C ASP A 268 2.44 15.55 -3.96
N ALA A 269 2.49 15.16 -5.25
CA ALA A 269 1.44 15.49 -6.22
C ALA A 269 0.15 14.72 -5.96
N ASP A 270 0.23 13.46 -5.52
CA ASP A 270 -0.93 12.68 -5.09
C ASP A 270 -1.61 13.34 -3.89
N GLY A 271 -0.85 13.72 -2.87
CA GLY A 271 -1.37 14.45 -1.70
C GLY A 271 -2.01 15.79 -2.07
N ALA A 272 -1.41 16.52 -3.02
CA ALA A 272 -1.95 17.80 -3.49
C ALA A 272 -3.25 17.64 -4.26
N LEU A 273 -3.29 16.66 -5.17
CA LEU A 273 -4.46 16.36 -5.99
C LEU A 273 -5.64 15.91 -5.14
N ASN A 274 -5.40 15.00 -4.17
CA ASN A 274 -6.44 14.49 -3.29
C ASN A 274 -7.00 15.60 -2.36
N LEU A 275 -6.19 16.58 -1.97
CA LEU A 275 -6.66 17.72 -1.18
C LEU A 275 -7.63 18.60 -1.97
N VAL A 276 -7.30 18.97 -3.21
CA VAL A 276 -8.19 19.88 -3.97
C VAL A 276 -9.48 19.21 -4.44
N LYS A 277 -9.54 17.87 -4.47
CA LYS A 277 -10.78 17.12 -4.73
C LYS A 277 -11.83 17.20 -3.62
N GLU A 278 -11.46 17.69 -2.43
CA GLU A 278 -12.40 17.90 -1.33
C GLU A 278 -13.37 19.07 -1.57
N PHE A 279 -13.16 19.88 -2.62
CA PHE A 279 -13.85 21.13 -2.86
C PHE A 279 -14.57 21.17 -4.20
N ASP A 280 -15.82 21.65 -4.16
CA ASP A 280 -16.62 21.92 -5.35
C ASP A 280 -16.37 23.33 -5.91
N GLU A 281 -15.91 24.28 -5.10
CA GLU A 281 -15.50 25.62 -5.51
C GLU A 281 -14.11 25.60 -6.17
N PRO A 282 -13.73 26.65 -6.96
CA PRO A 282 -12.36 26.74 -7.44
C PRO A 282 -11.36 26.70 -6.29
N ALA A 283 -10.50 25.69 -6.27
CA ALA A 283 -9.58 25.41 -5.18
C ALA A 283 -8.13 25.27 -5.68
N ALA A 284 -7.21 25.76 -4.86
CA ALA A 284 -5.79 25.58 -5.06
C ALA A 284 -5.10 25.13 -3.76
N ALA A 285 -4.14 24.21 -3.90
CA ALA A 285 -3.31 23.75 -2.79
C ALA A 285 -1.83 23.76 -3.19
N VAL A 286 -0.97 24.10 -2.23
CA VAL A 286 0.48 23.96 -2.37
C VAL A 286 0.97 22.97 -1.31
N ILE A 287 1.51 21.85 -1.77
CA ILE A 287 2.03 20.78 -0.92
C ILE A 287 3.55 20.81 -0.90
N LYS A 288 4.13 20.60 0.27
CA LYS A 288 5.55 20.38 0.48
C LYS A 288 5.77 19.26 1.49
N HIS A 289 6.50 18.22 1.07
CA HIS A 289 6.77 17.04 1.91
C HIS A 289 5.49 16.44 2.50
N THR A 290 4.52 16.20 1.60
CA THR A 290 3.19 15.60 1.87
C THR A 290 2.25 16.42 2.78
N ASN A 291 2.64 17.61 3.22
CA ASN A 291 1.79 18.49 4.02
C ASN A 291 1.41 19.76 3.26
N PRO A 292 0.21 20.32 3.50
CA PRO A 292 -0.17 21.60 2.94
C PRO A 292 0.72 22.72 3.49
N ALA A 293 1.39 23.44 2.60
CA ALA A 293 1.95 24.77 2.90
C ALA A 293 0.85 25.85 2.84
N GLY A 294 -0.23 25.55 2.12
CA GLY A 294 -1.45 26.35 2.10
C GLY A 294 -2.48 25.74 1.17
N CYS A 295 -3.75 26.05 1.44
CA CYS A 295 -4.91 25.69 0.64
C CYS A 295 -5.96 26.80 0.75
N ALA A 296 -6.66 27.09 -0.34
CA ALA A 296 -7.78 28.01 -0.34
C ALA A 296 -8.79 27.69 -1.44
N THR A 297 -10.02 28.16 -1.25
CA THR A 297 -11.04 28.25 -2.29
C THR A 297 -11.43 29.72 -2.49
N ALA A 298 -11.77 30.10 -3.71
CA ALA A 298 -12.21 31.46 -4.03
C ALA A 298 -13.15 31.47 -5.26
N ASP A 299 -13.57 32.65 -5.70
CA ASP A 299 -14.40 32.79 -6.92
C ASP A 299 -13.62 32.43 -8.19
N THR A 300 -12.28 32.60 -8.18
CA THR A 300 -11.37 32.25 -9.29
C THR A 300 -10.19 31.41 -8.81
N LEU A 301 -9.59 30.63 -9.72
CA LEU A 301 -8.37 29.87 -9.39
C LEU A 301 -7.19 30.78 -9.06
N ALA A 302 -7.09 31.94 -9.72
CA ALA A 302 -6.01 32.90 -9.47
C ALA A 302 -6.06 33.43 -8.02
N GLU A 303 -7.25 33.78 -7.53
CA GLU A 303 -7.48 34.18 -6.14
C GLU A 303 -7.20 33.02 -5.20
N ALA A 304 -7.79 31.84 -5.45
CA ALA A 304 -7.55 30.64 -4.62
C ALA A 304 -6.06 30.29 -4.50
N TYR A 305 -5.30 30.38 -5.60
CA TYR A 305 -3.86 30.15 -5.58
C TYR A 305 -3.08 31.22 -4.80
N ALA A 306 -3.42 32.50 -4.98
CA ALA A 306 -2.79 33.60 -4.26
C ALA A 306 -3.03 33.46 -2.74
N ASP A 307 -4.25 33.13 -2.33
CA ASP A 307 -4.62 32.93 -0.93
C ASP A 307 -3.97 31.68 -0.34
N ALA A 308 -3.91 30.56 -1.08
CA ALA A 308 -3.16 29.38 -0.66
C ALA A 308 -1.67 29.67 -0.46
N LEU A 309 -1.05 30.35 -1.43
CA LEU A 309 0.39 30.68 -1.39
C LEU A 309 0.74 31.61 -0.22
N SER A 310 -0.13 32.57 0.11
CA SER A 310 0.07 33.55 1.18
C SER A 310 0.09 32.95 2.59
N THR A 311 -0.30 31.69 2.77
CA THR A 311 -0.22 30.96 4.05
C THR A 311 1.23 30.74 4.48
N ASP A 312 2.09 30.23 3.59
CA ASP A 312 3.52 30.02 3.84
C ASP A 312 4.28 30.01 2.51
N ALA A 313 4.41 31.16 1.88
CA ALA A 313 5.10 31.32 0.59
C ALA A 313 6.55 30.83 0.64
N LYS A 314 7.19 30.89 1.80
CA LYS A 314 8.56 30.44 2.02
C LYS A 314 8.67 28.91 1.94
N SER A 315 7.79 28.17 2.62
CA SER A 315 7.77 26.71 2.57
C SER A 315 7.24 26.21 1.22
N ALA A 316 6.34 26.94 0.58
CA ALA A 316 5.80 26.68 -0.76
C ALA A 316 6.84 26.73 -1.90
N PHE A 317 8.05 27.27 -1.64
CA PHE A 317 9.14 27.30 -2.62
C PHE A 317 9.62 25.88 -2.96
N GLY A 318 9.58 25.51 -4.25
CA GLY A 318 9.88 24.15 -4.72
C GLY A 318 8.81 23.13 -4.34
N GLY A 319 7.61 23.56 -3.97
CA GLY A 319 6.45 22.70 -3.72
C GLY A 319 5.72 22.29 -4.99
N ILE A 320 4.65 21.52 -4.79
CA ILE A 320 3.73 21.05 -5.81
C ILE A 320 2.44 21.87 -5.72
N VAL A 321 1.93 22.33 -6.83
CA VAL A 321 0.65 23.03 -6.94
C VAL A 321 -0.40 22.08 -7.52
N ALA A 322 -1.55 21.98 -6.88
CA ALA A 322 -2.72 21.33 -7.44
C ALA A 322 -3.88 22.31 -7.56
N LEU A 323 -4.64 22.17 -8.64
CA LEU A 323 -5.83 22.93 -8.96
C LEU A 323 -6.97 21.96 -9.27
N ASN A 324 -8.23 22.30 -8.94
CA ASN A 324 -9.40 21.46 -9.20
C ASN A 324 -10.22 21.90 -10.42
N ARG A 325 -9.72 22.86 -11.19
CA ARG A 325 -10.33 23.37 -12.44
C ARG A 325 -9.25 23.53 -13.50
N GLU A 326 -9.67 23.76 -14.76
CA GLU A 326 -8.79 24.11 -15.86
C GLU A 326 -7.96 25.36 -15.51
N CYS A 327 -6.64 25.23 -15.58
CA CYS A 327 -5.71 26.33 -15.28
C CYS A 327 -5.75 27.39 -16.41
N ASP A 328 -6.07 28.62 -16.06
CA ASP A 328 -6.05 29.76 -16.97
C ASP A 328 -4.71 30.52 -16.95
N ALA A 329 -4.56 31.52 -17.85
CA ALA A 329 -3.33 32.28 -17.98
C ALA A 329 -3.00 33.11 -16.73
N GLU A 330 -4.00 33.68 -16.05
CA GLU A 330 -3.82 34.50 -14.85
C GLU A 330 -3.26 33.66 -13.71
N THR A 331 -3.85 32.48 -13.47
CA THR A 331 -3.35 31.50 -12.49
C THR A 331 -1.93 31.03 -12.84
N ALA A 332 -1.67 30.73 -14.12
CA ALA A 332 -0.36 30.31 -14.58
C ALA A 332 0.71 31.38 -14.35
N GLU A 333 0.42 32.65 -14.60
CA GLU A 333 1.33 33.78 -14.34
C GLU A 333 1.71 33.84 -12.86
N LEU A 334 0.78 33.69 -11.94
CA LEU A 334 1.05 33.65 -10.50
C LEU A 334 1.89 32.42 -10.08
N ILE A 335 1.63 31.25 -10.66
CA ILE A 335 2.41 30.03 -10.37
C ILE A 335 3.87 30.20 -10.74
N VAL A 336 4.17 30.82 -11.90
CA VAL A 336 5.55 30.95 -12.38
C VAL A 336 6.34 32.07 -11.72
N ASP A 337 5.73 32.93 -10.91
CA ASP A 337 6.41 34.00 -10.17
C ASP A 337 7.37 33.46 -9.10
N SER A 338 7.15 32.25 -8.62
CA SER A 338 8.09 31.56 -7.74
C SER A 338 8.41 30.16 -8.24
N PHE A 339 9.51 29.58 -7.75
CA PHE A 339 9.90 28.23 -8.17
C PHE A 339 8.95 27.18 -7.61
N LYS A 340 8.33 26.42 -8.53
CA LYS A 340 7.52 25.22 -8.25
C LYS A 340 8.09 24.04 -9.04
N GLU A 341 7.94 22.83 -8.52
CA GLU A 341 8.44 21.62 -9.19
C GLU A 341 7.41 21.00 -10.12
N VAL A 342 6.15 21.01 -9.72
CA VAL A 342 5.03 20.41 -10.46
C VAL A 342 3.81 21.30 -10.32
N VAL A 343 3.01 21.38 -11.37
CA VAL A 343 1.61 21.81 -11.33
C VAL A 343 0.75 20.69 -11.89
N VAL A 344 -0.35 20.38 -11.23
CA VAL A 344 -1.33 19.36 -11.62
C VAL A 344 -2.73 19.95 -11.65
N ALA A 345 -3.45 19.75 -12.75
CA ALA A 345 -4.80 20.26 -12.97
C ALA A 345 -5.59 19.38 -13.95
N PRO A 346 -6.94 19.44 -13.93
CA PRO A 346 -7.81 18.81 -14.93
C PRO A 346 -7.92 19.64 -16.22
N GLY A 347 -6.79 19.95 -16.84
CA GLY A 347 -6.71 20.75 -18.07
C GLY A 347 -6.02 22.10 -17.90
N TYR A 348 -5.70 22.68 -19.04
CA TYR A 348 -4.97 23.95 -19.16
C TYR A 348 -5.40 24.69 -20.42
N THR A 349 -5.64 26.00 -20.35
CA THR A 349 -5.83 26.79 -21.55
C THR A 349 -4.52 26.91 -22.36
N ASP A 350 -4.59 27.14 -23.67
CA ASP A 350 -3.40 27.33 -24.52
C ASP A 350 -2.50 28.48 -24.03
N ASP A 351 -3.10 29.55 -23.52
CA ASP A 351 -2.38 30.71 -22.97
C ASP A 351 -1.69 30.36 -21.65
N ALA A 352 -2.33 29.55 -20.78
CA ALA A 352 -1.69 29.04 -19.56
C ALA A 352 -0.48 28.14 -19.88
N LEU A 353 -0.62 27.25 -20.84
CA LEU A 353 0.51 26.40 -21.29
C LEU A 353 1.68 27.22 -21.83
N ALA A 354 1.39 28.30 -22.59
CA ALA A 354 2.44 29.18 -23.09
C ALA A 354 3.25 29.85 -21.95
N VAL A 355 2.58 30.19 -20.84
CA VAL A 355 3.23 30.76 -19.64
C VAL A 355 4.03 29.67 -18.90
N LEU A 356 3.42 28.52 -18.60
CA LEU A 356 4.03 27.45 -17.81
C LEU A 356 5.24 26.82 -18.51
N PHE A 357 5.19 26.64 -19.82
CA PHE A 357 6.31 26.11 -20.63
C PHE A 357 7.51 27.06 -20.72
N GLY A 358 7.35 28.31 -20.31
CA GLY A 358 8.47 29.23 -20.12
C GLY A 358 9.41 28.83 -18.97
N LYS A 359 9.07 27.83 -18.15
CA LYS A 359 9.90 27.35 -17.02
C LYS A 359 10.39 25.93 -17.26
N ASP A 360 11.61 25.75 -17.69
CA ASP A 360 12.24 24.47 -18.08
C ASP A 360 12.16 23.37 -17.01
N ASN A 361 12.11 23.72 -15.72
CA ASN A 361 12.11 22.76 -14.61
C ASN A 361 10.73 22.48 -14.03
N LEU A 362 9.70 23.19 -14.42
CA LEU A 362 8.32 22.94 -13.99
C LEU A 362 7.75 21.77 -14.80
N ARG A 363 7.14 20.78 -14.14
CA ARG A 363 6.39 19.70 -14.80
C ARG A 363 4.92 20.06 -14.77
N VAL A 364 4.30 19.99 -15.93
CA VAL A 364 2.86 20.30 -16.10
C VAL A 364 2.13 19.00 -16.32
N LEU A 365 1.26 18.63 -15.38
CA LEU A 365 0.52 17.36 -15.39
C LEU A 365 -0.96 17.62 -15.64
N ASP A 366 -1.50 16.96 -16.64
CA ASP A 366 -2.91 16.91 -16.94
C ASP A 366 -3.50 15.59 -16.42
N VAL A 367 -4.50 15.66 -15.53
CA VAL A 367 -5.17 14.51 -14.96
C VAL A 367 -6.53 14.22 -15.61
N GLY A 368 -6.84 14.89 -16.71
CA GLY A 368 -8.02 14.65 -17.52
C GLY A 368 -9.13 15.66 -17.30
N ASP A 369 -10.36 15.24 -17.57
CA ASP A 369 -11.53 16.06 -17.71
C ASP A 369 -12.05 16.62 -16.36
N GLU A 370 -12.30 17.92 -16.30
CA GLU A 370 -12.88 18.61 -15.14
C GLU A 370 -14.24 18.01 -14.71
N GLU A 371 -15.08 17.58 -15.66
CA GLU A 371 -16.37 16.99 -15.35
C GLU A 371 -16.27 15.67 -14.57
N THR A 372 -15.18 14.93 -14.76
CA THR A 372 -14.94 13.62 -14.12
C THR A 372 -13.93 13.67 -12.99
N PHE A 373 -13.30 14.80 -12.76
CA PHE A 373 -12.18 14.99 -11.87
C PHE A 373 -12.35 14.43 -10.44
N ALA A 374 -13.50 14.69 -9.80
CA ALA A 374 -13.81 14.22 -8.45
C ALA A 374 -14.73 12.98 -8.42
N GLN A 375 -15.00 12.37 -9.59
CA GLN A 375 -15.90 11.23 -9.67
C GLN A 375 -15.17 9.90 -9.40
N ARG A 376 -15.95 8.91 -8.94
CA ARG A 376 -15.49 7.52 -8.73
C ARG A 376 -14.25 7.39 -7.85
N PRO A 377 -14.26 7.92 -6.61
CA PRO A 377 -13.12 7.81 -5.74
C PRO A 377 -12.83 6.34 -5.40
N GLU A 378 -11.55 5.99 -5.37
CA GLU A 378 -11.10 4.72 -4.80
C GLU A 378 -11.51 4.66 -3.33
N THR A 379 -12.07 3.52 -2.91
CA THR A 379 -12.66 3.39 -1.57
C THR A 379 -11.71 2.80 -0.53
N LEU A 380 -10.60 2.23 -0.96
CA LEU A 380 -9.60 1.61 -0.08
C LEU A 380 -8.26 2.31 -0.21
N THR A 381 -7.51 2.30 0.87
CA THR A 381 -6.10 2.69 0.90
C THR A 381 -5.25 1.64 1.60
N GLU A 382 -3.99 1.55 1.24
CA GLU A 382 -3.04 0.56 1.72
C GLU A 382 -1.76 1.21 2.23
N LYS A 383 -1.25 0.68 3.34
CA LYS A 383 0.04 1.08 3.89
C LYS A 383 0.95 -0.14 4.03
N PRO A 384 2.11 -0.18 3.38
CA PRO A 384 3.05 -1.28 3.56
C PRO A 384 3.62 -1.28 4.98
N VAL A 385 3.71 -2.47 5.57
CA VAL A 385 4.44 -2.74 6.81
C VAL A 385 5.31 -3.96 6.61
N VAL A 386 6.38 -4.10 7.42
CA VAL A 386 7.23 -5.29 7.31
C VAL A 386 6.41 -6.56 7.55
N GLY A 387 6.38 -7.43 6.55
CA GLY A 387 5.63 -8.68 6.59
C GLY A 387 4.18 -8.59 6.10
N GLY A 388 3.69 -7.40 5.69
CA GLY A 388 2.31 -7.29 5.20
C GLY A 388 1.90 -5.89 4.76
N ARG A 389 0.59 -5.69 4.70
CA ARG A 389 -0.05 -4.40 4.38
C ARG A 389 -1.22 -4.16 5.32
N LEU A 390 -1.36 -2.95 5.80
CA LEU A 390 -2.59 -2.47 6.43
C LEU A 390 -3.51 -1.98 5.30
N VAL A 391 -4.75 -2.42 5.32
CA VAL A 391 -5.78 -2.02 4.36
C VAL A 391 -6.94 -1.44 5.14
N GLN A 392 -7.40 -0.28 4.72
CA GLN A 392 -8.53 0.42 5.33
C GLN A 392 -9.37 1.11 4.27
N GLU A 393 -10.56 1.54 4.66
CA GLU A 393 -11.34 2.50 3.87
C GLU A 393 -10.60 3.84 3.82
N ARG A 394 -10.68 4.51 2.68
CA ARG A 394 -10.29 5.92 2.59
C ARG A 394 -11.24 6.76 3.43
N ASP A 395 -10.71 7.77 4.08
CA ASP A 395 -11.52 8.80 4.74
C ASP A 395 -12.11 9.73 3.67
N LEU A 396 -13.31 9.39 3.22
CA LEU A 396 -14.10 10.17 2.27
C LEU A 396 -15.20 10.96 2.98
N GLN A 397 -15.18 11.04 4.32
CA GLN A 397 -16.19 11.79 5.07
C GLN A 397 -16.00 13.29 4.86
N ALA A 398 -17.11 13.97 4.60
CA ALA A 398 -17.20 15.42 4.54
C ALA A 398 -18.38 15.83 5.42
N PRO A 399 -18.15 16.19 6.70
CA PRO A 399 -19.24 16.59 7.57
C PRO A 399 -19.94 17.84 7.02
N GLU A 400 -21.26 17.87 7.18
CA GLU A 400 -22.10 19.01 6.88
C GLU A 400 -22.46 19.75 8.18
N ARG A 401 -23.07 20.93 8.05
CA ARG A 401 -23.47 21.74 9.21
C ARG A 401 -24.31 20.96 10.23
N ASP A 402 -25.24 20.14 9.75
CA ASP A 402 -26.17 19.40 10.59
C ASP A 402 -25.53 18.23 11.35
N ASP A 403 -24.30 17.85 10.98
CA ASP A 403 -23.49 16.82 11.66
C ASP A 403 -22.71 17.40 12.85
N LEU A 404 -22.65 18.73 13.00
CA LEU A 404 -21.86 19.39 14.02
C LEU A 404 -22.66 19.60 15.33
N GLU A 405 -22.10 19.17 16.45
CA GLU A 405 -22.65 19.41 17.78
C GLU A 405 -22.00 20.65 18.42
N VAL A 406 -22.80 21.69 18.69
CA VAL A 406 -22.33 22.88 19.43
C VAL A 406 -22.27 22.55 20.92
N VAL A 407 -21.09 22.69 21.55
CA VAL A 407 -20.86 22.24 22.92
C VAL A 407 -20.55 23.37 23.91
N THR A 408 -20.25 24.59 23.43
CA THR A 408 -19.97 25.79 24.23
C THR A 408 -21.21 26.67 24.43
N GLU A 409 -21.15 27.60 25.44
CA GLU A 409 -22.20 28.61 25.67
C GLU A 409 -22.38 29.53 24.45
N ARG A 410 -21.27 29.93 23.81
CA ARG A 410 -21.28 30.69 22.56
C ARG A 410 -21.46 29.73 21.37
N ALA A 411 -22.52 29.93 20.63
CA ALA A 411 -22.70 29.23 19.35
C ALA A 411 -21.87 29.90 18.24
N PRO A 412 -21.31 29.12 17.30
CA PRO A 412 -20.60 29.70 16.17
C PRO A 412 -21.57 30.46 15.24
N THR A 413 -21.06 31.48 14.60
CA THR A 413 -21.75 32.19 13.50
C THR A 413 -21.76 31.35 12.23
N ASP A 414 -22.60 31.74 11.26
CA ASP A 414 -22.65 31.05 9.95
C ASP A 414 -21.28 31.08 9.24
N GLY A 415 -20.55 32.20 9.30
CA GLY A 415 -19.22 32.31 8.72
C GLY A 415 -18.17 31.44 9.42
N GLU A 416 -18.22 31.33 10.76
CA GLU A 416 -17.34 30.42 11.51
C GLU A 416 -17.61 28.97 11.14
N ILE A 417 -18.87 28.56 10.93
CA ILE A 417 -19.20 27.20 10.51
C ILE A 417 -18.65 26.91 9.11
N GLU A 418 -18.79 27.85 8.16
CA GLU A 418 -18.20 27.70 6.82
C GLU A 418 -16.68 27.52 6.90
N THR A 419 -16.03 28.35 7.72
CA THR A 419 -14.59 28.25 7.96
C THR A 419 -14.20 26.92 8.65
N MET A 420 -14.98 26.46 9.64
CA MET A 420 -14.79 25.17 10.32
C MET A 420 -14.85 24.00 9.33
N LEU A 421 -15.85 23.97 8.44
CA LEU A 421 -16.01 22.91 7.45
C LEU A 421 -14.90 22.94 6.41
N PHE A 422 -14.48 24.11 5.95
CA PHE A 422 -13.30 24.26 5.10
C PHE A 422 -12.04 23.73 5.81
N ALA A 423 -11.80 24.19 7.03
CA ALA A 423 -10.64 23.81 7.82
C ALA A 423 -10.58 22.29 8.08
N TRP A 424 -11.73 21.66 8.34
CA TRP A 424 -11.82 20.22 8.55
C TRP A 424 -11.44 19.42 7.30
N ARG A 425 -11.92 19.83 6.11
CA ARG A 425 -11.54 19.19 4.84
C ARG A 425 -10.04 19.27 4.58
N VAL A 426 -9.41 20.43 4.81
CA VAL A 426 -7.95 20.59 4.67
C VAL A 426 -7.20 19.76 5.72
N LEU A 427 -7.70 19.73 6.95
CA LEU A 427 -7.05 19.04 8.08
C LEU A 427 -6.89 17.53 7.86
N LYS A 428 -7.82 16.87 7.17
CA LYS A 428 -7.73 15.46 6.75
C LYS A 428 -6.43 15.16 5.98
N HIS A 429 -5.83 16.18 5.37
CA HIS A 429 -4.58 16.09 4.60
C HIS A 429 -3.34 16.57 5.36
N VAL A 430 -3.46 16.88 6.66
CA VAL A 430 -2.36 17.28 7.56
C VAL A 430 -1.91 16.10 8.40
N LYS A 431 -0.61 15.87 8.47
CA LYS A 431 -0.06 14.78 9.33
C LYS A 431 -0.33 15.02 10.81
N SER A 432 -0.77 13.99 11.49
CA SER A 432 -1.08 13.97 12.94
C SER A 432 0.19 14.09 13.83
N ASN A 433 0.12 14.71 15.02
CA ASN A 433 -1.01 15.54 15.43
C ASN A 433 -1.11 16.75 14.53
N GLY A 434 -2.29 16.93 13.92
CA GLY A 434 -2.57 18.01 12.99
C GLY A 434 -3.42 19.11 13.63
N ILE A 435 -3.00 20.36 13.43
CA ILE A 435 -3.75 21.58 13.78
C ILE A 435 -3.74 22.50 12.55
N LEU A 436 -4.90 23.05 12.23
CA LEU A 436 -5.05 24.01 11.14
C LEU A 436 -5.77 25.26 11.65
N PHE A 437 -5.21 26.44 11.32
CA PHE A 437 -5.88 27.72 11.48
C PHE A 437 -6.37 28.20 10.13
N ALA A 438 -7.61 28.67 10.07
CA ALA A 438 -8.23 29.16 8.85
C ALA A 438 -9.10 30.41 9.09
N THR A 439 -9.26 31.23 8.05
CA THR A 439 -10.17 32.38 8.01
C THR A 439 -10.94 32.34 6.70
N GLY A 440 -12.26 32.46 6.74
CA GLY A 440 -13.08 32.23 5.55
C GLY A 440 -12.79 30.85 4.94
N THR A 441 -12.37 30.83 3.69
CA THR A 441 -11.99 29.61 2.97
C THR A 441 -10.49 29.57 2.59
N GLU A 442 -9.63 30.08 3.47
CA GLU A 442 -8.18 30.05 3.30
C GLU A 442 -7.47 29.62 4.58
N THR A 443 -6.36 28.91 4.42
CA THR A 443 -5.50 28.52 5.53
C THR A 443 -4.65 29.71 6.02
N VAL A 444 -4.39 29.76 7.33
CA VAL A 444 -3.60 30.82 7.99
C VAL A 444 -2.34 30.25 8.63
N GLY A 445 -2.45 29.08 9.25
CA GLY A 445 -1.32 28.43 9.88
C GLY A 445 -1.53 26.93 10.01
N VAL A 446 -0.47 26.14 9.79
CA VAL A 446 -0.53 24.68 9.82
C VAL A 446 0.52 24.13 10.78
N GLY A 447 0.05 23.43 11.80
CA GLY A 447 0.87 22.67 12.75
C GLY A 447 0.74 21.18 12.45
N MET A 448 1.79 20.56 11.87
CA MET A 448 1.77 19.19 11.38
C MET A 448 2.78 18.29 12.09
N GLY A 449 2.45 17.01 12.23
CA GLY A 449 3.40 15.94 12.56
C GLY A 449 4.01 16.02 13.97
N GLN A 450 3.33 16.69 14.91
CA GLN A 450 3.84 16.84 16.26
C GLN A 450 3.45 15.65 17.16
N VAL A 451 4.34 15.27 18.08
CA VAL A 451 4.05 14.23 19.08
C VAL A 451 3.04 14.74 20.12
N SER A 452 3.13 16.01 20.47
CA SER A 452 2.20 16.68 21.39
C SER A 452 1.22 17.55 20.62
N ARG A 453 -0.07 17.53 21.01
CA ARG A 453 -1.10 18.35 20.37
C ARG A 453 -0.92 19.83 20.64
N VAL A 454 -0.57 20.21 21.87
CA VAL A 454 -0.27 21.61 22.21
C VAL A 454 0.91 22.15 21.39
N ASP A 455 1.95 21.34 21.13
CA ASP A 455 3.05 21.75 20.26
C ASP A 455 2.58 22.00 18.81
N ALA A 456 1.58 21.25 18.34
CA ALA A 456 0.98 21.49 17.03
C ALA A 456 0.20 22.82 16.99
N VAL A 457 -0.52 23.18 18.08
CA VAL A 457 -1.16 24.51 18.21
C VAL A 457 -0.11 25.62 18.19
N THR A 458 0.93 25.51 19.01
CA THR A 458 2.05 26.47 19.04
C THR A 458 2.71 26.61 17.68
N LEU A 459 2.89 25.49 16.95
CA LEU A 459 3.47 25.51 15.59
C LEU A 459 2.56 26.24 14.60
N ALA A 460 1.24 25.97 14.63
CA ALA A 460 0.28 26.67 13.77
C ALA A 460 0.26 28.18 14.06
N ALA A 461 0.23 28.58 15.34
CA ALA A 461 0.30 29.97 15.77
C ALA A 461 1.59 30.66 15.31
N MET A 462 2.74 30.00 15.51
CA MET A 462 4.03 30.52 15.04
C MET A 462 4.06 30.71 13.52
N LYS A 463 3.49 29.78 12.74
CA LYS A 463 3.41 29.88 11.29
C LYS A 463 2.50 31.02 10.85
N ALA A 464 1.35 31.16 11.46
CA ALA A 464 0.45 32.29 11.23
C ALA A 464 1.09 33.65 11.50
N GLU A 465 1.89 33.76 12.57
CA GLU A 465 2.57 35.01 12.92
C GLU A 465 3.74 35.36 11.99
N LYS A 466 4.54 34.35 11.58
CA LYS A 466 5.84 34.60 10.92
C LYS A 466 5.80 34.44 9.43
N ASP A 467 4.99 33.55 8.91
CA ASP A 467 5.07 33.11 7.52
C ASP A 467 3.82 33.48 6.70
N ALA A 468 2.66 33.74 7.35
CA ALA A 468 1.44 34.16 6.67
C ALA A 468 1.55 35.64 6.20
N GLU A 469 1.16 35.90 4.96
CA GLU A 469 1.21 37.21 4.34
C GLU A 469 -0.21 37.82 4.25
N GLY A 470 -0.43 38.93 4.90
CA GLY A 470 -1.72 39.65 4.82
C GLY A 470 -2.86 39.06 5.63
N LYS A 471 -2.61 38.01 6.43
CA LYS A 471 -3.58 37.34 7.29
C LYS A 471 -3.00 37.04 8.67
N SER A 472 -3.87 36.71 9.64
CA SER A 472 -3.53 36.57 11.04
C SER A 472 -4.35 35.45 11.68
N ALA A 473 -3.85 34.90 12.79
CA ALA A 473 -4.64 34.00 13.65
C ALA A 473 -5.74 34.72 14.43
N GLU A 474 -5.65 36.05 14.56
CA GLU A 474 -6.68 36.86 15.24
C GLU A 474 -8.04 36.73 14.55
N GLY A 475 -9.05 36.25 15.26
CA GLY A 475 -10.38 35.99 14.72
C GLY A 475 -10.50 34.72 13.88
N ALA A 476 -9.47 33.90 13.79
CA ALA A 476 -9.48 32.68 12.99
C ALA A 476 -10.17 31.51 13.71
N VAL A 477 -10.44 30.45 12.95
CA VAL A 477 -10.94 29.16 13.41
C VAL A 477 -9.78 28.18 13.52
N MET A 478 -9.77 27.35 14.57
CA MET A 478 -8.86 26.21 14.72
C MET A 478 -9.57 24.90 14.46
N ALA A 479 -8.99 24.05 13.60
CA ALA A 479 -9.38 22.65 13.45
C ALA A 479 -8.34 21.72 14.06
N SER A 480 -8.78 20.69 14.79
CA SER A 480 -7.94 19.68 15.42
C SER A 480 -8.34 18.27 15.01
N ASP A 481 -7.39 17.45 14.54
CA ASP A 481 -7.61 16.10 14.00
C ASP A 481 -8.04 15.05 15.05
N ALA A 482 -7.92 15.38 16.34
CA ALA A 482 -8.46 14.60 17.45
C ALA A 482 -8.81 15.52 18.64
N PHE A 483 -9.42 14.94 19.68
CA PHE A 483 -9.81 15.67 20.87
C PHE A 483 -8.60 16.24 21.62
N PHE A 484 -8.84 17.32 22.37
CA PHE A 484 -7.86 17.85 23.32
C PHE A 484 -7.92 17.03 24.62
N PRO A 485 -6.79 16.45 25.07
CA PRO A 485 -6.76 15.71 26.33
C PRO A 485 -6.78 16.61 27.56
N PHE A 486 -6.38 17.88 27.41
CA PHE A 486 -6.30 18.91 28.45
C PHE A 486 -6.63 20.29 27.87
N PRO A 487 -6.97 21.30 28.72
CA PRO A 487 -7.30 22.65 28.27
C PRO A 487 -6.14 23.44 27.64
N ASP A 488 -4.89 23.05 27.89
CA ASP A 488 -3.66 23.76 27.48
C ASP A 488 -3.63 24.11 25.99
N GLY A 489 -4.16 23.23 25.12
CA GLY A 489 -4.28 23.51 23.69
C GLY A 489 -5.30 24.60 23.35
N ILE A 490 -6.35 24.74 24.14
CA ILE A 490 -7.37 25.80 23.99
C ILE A 490 -6.82 27.13 24.52
N GLU A 491 -6.09 27.10 25.65
CA GLU A 491 -5.42 28.27 26.21
C GLU A 491 -4.40 28.85 25.21
N GLU A 492 -3.57 28.01 24.62
CA GLU A 492 -2.59 28.39 23.56
C GLU A 492 -3.30 28.97 22.31
N ALA A 493 -4.42 28.38 21.90
CA ALA A 493 -5.22 28.89 20.79
C ALA A 493 -5.82 30.26 21.09
N ALA A 494 -6.33 30.48 22.33
CA ALA A 494 -6.82 31.77 22.79
C ALA A 494 -5.72 32.85 22.81
N GLU A 495 -4.50 32.50 23.26
CA GLU A 495 -3.37 33.43 23.20
C GLU A 495 -2.99 33.80 21.75
N ALA A 496 -3.23 32.92 20.77
CA ALA A 496 -3.03 33.20 19.36
C ALA A 496 -4.19 34.03 18.73
N GLY A 497 -5.30 34.23 19.43
CA GLY A 497 -6.45 35.01 18.97
C GLY A 497 -7.51 34.17 18.24
N ILE A 498 -7.52 32.84 18.40
CA ILE A 498 -8.56 31.96 17.84
C ILE A 498 -9.90 32.22 18.54
N GLU A 499 -10.96 32.35 17.75
CA GLU A 499 -12.32 32.59 18.27
C GLU A 499 -13.22 31.35 18.20
N ALA A 500 -12.90 30.36 17.36
CA ALA A 500 -13.74 29.19 17.25
C ALA A 500 -12.94 27.91 16.97
N VAL A 501 -13.47 26.75 17.41
CA VAL A 501 -12.77 25.46 17.37
C VAL A 501 -13.68 24.36 16.81
N ILE A 502 -13.16 23.55 15.87
CA ILE A 502 -13.75 22.30 15.43
C ILE A 502 -12.84 21.13 15.80
N GLN A 503 -13.39 20.15 16.49
CA GLN A 503 -12.68 18.94 16.91
C GLN A 503 -13.64 17.76 17.06
N PRO A 504 -13.14 16.49 17.16
CA PRO A 504 -14.02 15.34 17.29
C PRO A 504 -14.74 15.20 18.64
N GLY A 505 -14.19 15.71 19.74
CA GLY A 505 -14.67 15.37 21.09
C GLY A 505 -14.34 13.94 21.50
N GLY A 506 -14.89 13.48 22.64
CA GLY A 506 -14.74 12.11 23.13
C GLY A 506 -13.59 11.91 24.14
N SER A 507 -13.03 12.97 24.68
CA SER A 507 -12.11 12.93 25.82
C SER A 507 -12.85 12.74 27.14
N VAL A 508 -12.23 12.09 28.10
CA VAL A 508 -12.73 12.07 29.49
C VAL A 508 -12.67 13.44 30.18
N ASN A 509 -11.96 14.39 29.58
CA ASN A 509 -11.77 15.75 30.07
C ASN A 509 -12.49 16.78 29.19
N ASP A 510 -13.45 16.38 28.36
CA ASP A 510 -14.16 17.32 27.48
C ASP A 510 -14.83 18.46 28.26
N ASP A 511 -15.39 18.18 29.46
CA ASP A 511 -15.99 19.20 30.31
C ASP A 511 -14.97 20.30 30.69
N ASP A 512 -13.72 19.95 30.98
CA ASP A 512 -12.67 20.93 31.33
C ASP A 512 -12.22 21.72 30.10
N VAL A 513 -12.17 21.06 28.93
CA VAL A 513 -11.80 21.67 27.64
C VAL A 513 -12.88 22.65 27.15
N ILE A 514 -14.16 22.28 27.30
CA ILE A 514 -15.30 23.13 26.98
C ILE A 514 -15.32 24.35 27.92
N ALA A 515 -15.11 24.13 29.22
CA ALA A 515 -15.05 25.24 30.21
C ALA A 515 -13.94 26.24 29.87
N ALA A 516 -12.77 25.78 29.43
CA ALA A 516 -11.69 26.68 29.01
C ALA A 516 -12.07 27.46 27.73
N ALA A 517 -12.78 26.85 26.77
CA ALA A 517 -13.28 27.56 25.60
C ALA A 517 -14.32 28.63 25.98
N ASP A 518 -15.23 28.34 26.94
CA ASP A 518 -16.22 29.28 27.46
C ASP A 518 -15.58 30.43 28.21
N GLU A 519 -14.51 30.18 28.99
CA GLU A 519 -13.74 31.24 29.70
C GLU A 519 -13.11 32.26 28.73
N HIS A 520 -12.79 31.82 27.51
CA HIS A 520 -12.24 32.67 26.43
C HIS A 520 -13.28 33.17 25.43
N ASP A 521 -14.59 32.95 25.67
CA ASP A 521 -15.69 33.28 24.74
C ASP A 521 -15.54 32.66 23.36
N MET A 522 -14.92 31.49 23.29
CA MET A 522 -14.76 30.71 22.06
C MET A 522 -16.00 29.87 21.75
N ALA A 523 -16.35 29.73 20.47
CA ALA A 523 -17.31 28.71 20.03
C ALA A 523 -16.59 27.38 19.81
N MET A 524 -17.18 26.26 20.22
CA MET A 524 -16.65 24.94 19.92
C MET A 524 -17.72 24.01 19.38
N VAL A 525 -17.34 23.24 18.34
CA VAL A 525 -18.19 22.19 17.81
C VAL A 525 -17.46 20.85 17.80
N PHE A 526 -18.22 19.77 18.00
CA PHE A 526 -17.74 18.40 17.87
C PHE A 526 -18.25 17.77 16.56
N THR A 527 -17.37 17.02 15.88
CA THR A 527 -17.68 16.24 14.68
C THR A 527 -18.05 14.80 15.01
N GLY A 528 -17.67 14.29 16.20
CA GLY A 528 -17.79 12.88 16.56
C GLY A 528 -16.74 11.96 15.96
N ASP A 529 -16.14 12.34 14.84
CA ASP A 529 -15.15 11.53 14.11
C ASP A 529 -13.76 12.19 14.07
N ARG A 530 -12.70 11.37 14.16
CA ARG A 530 -11.31 11.82 14.07
C ARG A 530 -10.84 11.87 12.62
N ALA A 531 -9.90 12.77 12.33
CA ALA A 531 -9.27 12.92 11.03
C ALA A 531 -7.75 12.61 11.07
N PHE A 532 -7.35 11.51 11.71
CA PHE A 532 -5.94 11.13 11.81
C PHE A 532 -5.32 10.75 10.47
N ARG A 533 -4.11 11.26 10.23
CA ARG A 533 -3.26 10.88 9.10
C ARG A 533 -1.81 10.63 9.56
N HIS A 534 -1.27 9.42 9.31
CA HIS A 534 0.07 9.00 9.76
C HIS A 534 1.01 8.61 8.63
N ASP A 535 0.71 8.93 7.38
CA ASP A 535 1.46 8.60 6.16
C ASP A 535 1.88 9.82 5.34
#